data_26eae4a8a6d329e53a5e49f8eade9e75
#
_entry.id   26eae4a8a6d329e53a5e49f8eade9e75
#
_cell.length_a   1.000
_cell.length_b   1.000
_cell.length_c   1.000
_cell.angle_alpha   90.00
_cell.angle_beta   90.00
_cell.angle_gamma   90.00
#
_symmetry.space_group_name_H-M   'P 1'
#
loop_
_entity.id
_entity.type
_entity.pdbx_description
1 polymer ?
#
loop_
_entity_poly.entity_id
_entity_poly.type
_entity_poly.pdbx_seq_one_letter_code
_entity_poly.pdbx_strand_id
1 'polypeptide(L)'
;MKRKDFIKLSSASAFFMGLKSNILNASVIKDDYDYLKNNSKYMGDFAAPKLKVVKVAFIGVGARGSGHARQIASIEGTEVVAISDLYEDLAKKSVDVCREIGNGKRHGEIAVYYGKEDHWKLMLDEVKPDVVFISTNWNNHAPMAIESMKSGAHAFVEVPIATTIDDMWKIINTSEKTRKHCMMMENVNYGRDEMMYLNMCRKGVIGDFLHAEAAYIHELRFQMEEQERGTGSWRTHQYAKGRGNLYPTHGLGPVAQYMNLARSEDNFNSLISYSTPALGRKLYANKNYPANHKWNNLDYKNGDLNTSIIKTN
;
A
#
# COMPACT_ATOMS: atom_id res chain seq x y z
N MET A 1 -16.48 -19.47 0.61
CA MET A 1 -15.40 -20.50 0.53
C MET A 1 -14.46 -20.28 1.69
N LYS A 2 -14.18 -21.28 2.51
CA LYS A 2 -13.23 -21.10 3.61
C LYS A 2 -11.82 -20.93 3.05
N ARG A 3 -10.97 -20.12 3.71
CA ARG A 3 -9.57 -19.87 3.31
C ARG A 3 -8.79 -21.17 2.96
N LYS A 4 -9.06 -22.28 3.65
CA LYS A 4 -8.52 -23.60 3.35
C LYS A 4 -8.87 -24.13 1.95
N ASP A 5 -10.06 -23.82 1.47
CA ASP A 5 -10.55 -24.33 0.19
C ASP A 5 -9.99 -23.50 -0.97
N PHE A 6 -9.80 -22.19 -0.74
CA PHE A 6 -9.09 -21.32 -1.69
C PHE A 6 -7.63 -21.74 -1.90
N ILE A 7 -6.92 -22.05 -0.83
CA ILE A 7 -5.51 -22.51 -0.90
C ILE A 7 -5.43 -23.87 -1.60
N LYS A 8 -6.36 -24.78 -1.36
CA LYS A 8 -6.42 -26.08 -2.06
C LYS A 8 -6.73 -25.93 -3.55
N LEU A 9 -7.63 -25.00 -3.90
CA LEU A 9 -8.00 -24.77 -5.31
C LEU A 9 -6.85 -24.11 -6.08
N SER A 10 -6.16 -23.13 -5.50
CA SER A 10 -5.03 -22.46 -6.15
C SER A 10 -3.82 -23.38 -6.33
N SER A 11 -3.55 -24.29 -5.40
CA SER A 11 -2.49 -25.29 -5.54
C SER A 11 -2.85 -26.38 -6.55
N ALA A 12 -4.11 -26.79 -6.66
CA ALA A 12 -4.56 -27.75 -7.67
C ALA A 12 -4.54 -27.18 -9.09
N SER A 13 -4.90 -25.89 -9.25
CA SER A 13 -4.89 -25.21 -10.56
C SER A 13 -3.49 -25.00 -11.12
N ALA A 14 -2.47 -24.83 -10.27
CA ALA A 14 -1.08 -24.72 -10.67
C ALA A 14 -0.52 -26.07 -11.20
N PHE A 15 -1.09 -27.19 -10.78
CA PHE A 15 -0.67 -28.54 -11.21
C PHE A 15 -1.22 -28.93 -12.60
N PHE A 16 -2.31 -28.33 -13.04
CA PHE A 16 -2.99 -28.70 -14.29
C PHE A 16 -2.57 -27.89 -15.53
N MET A 17 -1.92 -26.75 -15.35
CA MET A 17 -1.43 -25.96 -16.48
C MET A 17 0.08 -26.17 -16.65
N GLY A 18 0.50 -27.19 -17.39
CA GLY A 18 1.89 -27.54 -17.72
C GLY A 18 2.76 -26.41 -18.30
N LEU A 19 2.75 -25.25 -17.66
CA LEU A 19 3.64 -24.13 -17.92
C LEU A 19 4.91 -24.32 -17.09
N LYS A 20 6.03 -24.49 -17.75
CA LYS A 20 7.36 -24.27 -17.19
C LYS A 20 7.47 -22.81 -16.75
N SER A 21 6.81 -22.45 -15.64
CA SER A 21 7.09 -21.23 -14.91
C SER A 21 8.18 -21.52 -13.90
N ASN A 22 9.13 -20.61 -13.77
CA ASN A 22 10.15 -20.63 -12.73
C ASN A 22 9.51 -21.02 -11.40
N ILE A 23 9.93 -22.14 -10.85
CA ILE A 23 9.44 -22.77 -9.64
C ILE A 23 9.52 -21.71 -8.52
N LEU A 24 8.39 -21.16 -8.12
CA LEU A 24 8.26 -20.55 -6.80
C LEU A 24 8.76 -21.60 -5.81
N ASN A 25 9.81 -21.27 -5.05
CA ASN A 25 10.46 -22.21 -4.15
C ASN A 25 9.40 -22.94 -3.33
N ALA A 26 9.27 -24.25 -3.55
CA ALA A 26 8.30 -25.09 -2.86
C ALA A 26 8.46 -25.07 -1.32
N SER A 27 9.64 -24.66 -0.82
CA SER A 27 9.92 -24.43 0.58
C SER A 27 9.13 -23.22 1.15
N VAL A 28 9.07 -22.10 0.43
CA VAL A 28 8.32 -20.90 0.89
C VAL A 28 6.84 -21.19 1.00
N ILE A 29 6.28 -21.89 0.00
CA ILE A 29 4.86 -22.30 0.02
C ILE A 29 4.60 -23.31 1.15
N LYS A 30 5.55 -24.20 1.44
CA LYS A 30 5.41 -25.19 2.51
C LYS A 30 5.47 -24.56 3.90
N ASP A 31 6.40 -23.65 4.13
CA ASP A 31 6.53 -22.94 5.40
C ASP A 31 5.30 -22.06 5.68
N ASP A 32 4.78 -21.38 4.66
CA ASP A 32 3.54 -20.61 4.76
C ASP A 32 2.31 -21.51 4.99
N TYR A 33 2.26 -22.68 4.33
CA TYR A 33 1.18 -23.65 4.51
C TYR A 33 1.19 -24.29 5.92
N ASP A 34 2.35 -24.65 6.42
CA ASP A 34 2.50 -25.21 7.77
C ASP A 34 2.20 -24.17 8.86
N TYR A 35 2.54 -22.89 8.61
CA TYR A 35 2.12 -21.78 9.47
C TYR A 35 0.59 -21.64 9.51
N LEU A 36 -0.07 -21.62 8.37
CA LEU A 36 -1.53 -21.52 8.26
C LEU A 36 -2.26 -22.71 8.87
N LYS A 37 -1.68 -23.92 8.80
CA LYS A 37 -2.25 -25.13 9.39
C LYS A 37 -2.24 -25.12 10.91
N ASN A 38 -1.19 -24.51 11.50
CA ASN A 38 -0.92 -24.60 12.93
C ASN A 38 -1.39 -23.36 13.72
N ASN A 39 -1.60 -22.17 13.10
CA ASN A 39 -1.80 -20.91 13.82
C ASN A 39 -2.74 -19.91 13.11
N SER A 40 -3.77 -20.34 12.38
CA SER A 40 -4.66 -19.40 11.69
C SER A 40 -5.48 -18.56 12.71
N LYS A 41 -4.93 -17.43 13.10
CA LYS A 41 -5.66 -16.39 13.84
C LYS A 41 -6.15 -15.35 12.86
N TYR A 42 -7.28 -15.63 12.21
CA TYR A 42 -7.92 -14.68 11.29
C TYR A 42 -8.06 -13.30 11.95
N MET A 43 -7.73 -12.25 11.20
CA MET A 43 -7.71 -10.88 11.72
C MET A 43 -9.00 -10.10 11.43
N GLY A 44 -9.94 -10.64 10.68
CA GLY A 44 -11.17 -9.95 10.30
C GLY A 44 -12.03 -9.50 11.48
N ASP A 45 -12.04 -10.28 12.55
CA ASP A 45 -12.82 -10.00 13.77
C ASP A 45 -11.94 -9.43 14.90
N PHE A 46 -10.67 -9.15 14.62
CA PHE A 46 -9.77 -8.63 15.62
C PHE A 46 -9.96 -7.13 15.83
N ALA A 47 -10.23 -6.73 17.06
CA ALA A 47 -10.19 -5.35 17.51
C ALA A 47 -9.00 -5.14 18.45
N ALA A 48 -8.17 -4.17 18.17
CA ALA A 48 -7.09 -3.77 19.08
C ALA A 48 -7.67 -3.19 20.38
N PRO A 49 -6.99 -3.34 21.52
CA PRO A 49 -7.40 -2.71 22.77
C PRO A 49 -7.56 -1.19 22.62
N LYS A 50 -8.60 -0.64 23.23
CA LYS A 50 -8.83 0.81 23.22
C LYS A 50 -7.72 1.54 23.98
N LEU A 51 -7.09 2.52 23.35
CA LEU A 51 -6.11 3.42 23.95
C LEU A 51 -6.75 4.78 24.25
N LYS A 52 -6.32 5.43 25.32
CA LYS A 52 -6.73 6.80 25.63
C LYS A 52 -6.08 7.80 24.68
N VAL A 53 -4.82 7.61 24.38
CA VAL A 53 -4.02 8.35 23.40
C VAL A 53 -3.26 7.34 22.56
N VAL A 54 -3.26 7.53 21.24
CA VAL A 54 -2.55 6.70 20.28
C VAL A 54 -1.25 7.38 19.90
N LYS A 55 -0.11 6.75 20.20
CA LYS A 55 1.22 7.23 19.81
C LYS A 55 1.52 6.87 18.37
N VAL A 56 1.70 7.88 17.53
CA VAL A 56 1.86 7.74 16.09
C VAL A 56 3.25 8.13 15.64
N ALA A 57 3.89 7.29 14.85
CA ALA A 57 5.14 7.61 14.15
C ALA A 57 4.96 7.56 12.64
N PHE A 58 5.85 8.26 11.91
CA PHE A 58 5.84 8.32 10.45
C PHE A 58 7.18 7.87 9.88
N ILE A 59 7.12 7.05 8.83
CA ILE A 59 8.26 6.68 8.00
C ILE A 59 8.00 7.18 6.58
N GLY A 60 8.78 8.17 6.16
CA GLY A 60 8.59 8.90 4.91
C GLY A 60 7.55 10.01 5.02
N VAL A 61 8.03 11.25 5.00
CA VAL A 61 7.21 12.47 5.07
C VAL A 61 7.41 13.37 3.84
N GLY A 62 7.63 12.74 2.69
CA GLY A 62 7.66 13.40 1.39
C GLY A 62 6.27 13.87 0.92
N ALA A 63 6.01 13.75 -0.39
CA ALA A 63 4.79 14.29 -1.03
C ALA A 63 3.46 13.84 -0.37
N ARG A 64 3.35 12.56 0.03
CA ARG A 64 2.12 12.02 0.68
C ARG A 64 2.21 12.04 2.19
N GLY A 65 3.34 11.58 2.75
CA GLY A 65 3.49 11.42 4.19
C GLY A 65 3.38 12.70 4.99
N SER A 66 3.82 13.85 4.44
CA SER A 66 3.63 15.16 5.08
C SER A 66 2.16 15.52 5.25
N GLY A 67 1.30 15.16 4.28
CA GLY A 67 -0.15 15.32 4.37
C GLY A 67 -0.76 14.45 5.46
N HIS A 68 -0.31 13.20 5.57
CA HIS A 68 -0.76 12.30 6.65
C HIS A 68 -0.32 12.80 8.03
N ALA A 69 0.92 13.25 8.17
CA ALA A 69 1.41 13.82 9.43
C ALA A 69 0.56 15.02 9.87
N ARG A 70 0.26 15.93 8.94
CA ARG A 70 -0.64 17.07 9.18
C ARG A 70 -2.02 16.63 9.63
N GLN A 71 -2.65 15.68 8.93
CA GLN A 71 -4.00 15.22 9.24
C GLN A 71 -4.06 14.51 10.60
N ILE A 72 -3.15 13.59 10.86
CA ILE A 72 -3.09 12.85 12.12
C ILE A 72 -2.82 13.77 13.29
N ALA A 73 -1.93 14.75 13.13
CA ALA A 73 -1.67 15.76 14.18
C ALA A 73 -2.91 16.56 14.55
N SER A 74 -3.91 16.68 13.68
CA SER A 74 -5.17 17.36 13.96
C SER A 74 -6.22 16.50 14.67
N ILE A 75 -6.07 15.17 14.68
CA ILE A 75 -7.06 14.24 15.26
C ILE A 75 -6.93 14.18 16.78
N GLU A 76 -8.02 14.40 17.48
CA GLU A 76 -8.06 14.28 18.94
C GLU A 76 -7.79 12.85 19.39
N GLY A 77 -7.03 12.68 20.47
CA GLY A 77 -6.62 11.35 20.96
C GLY A 77 -5.43 10.75 20.24
N THR A 78 -4.76 11.50 19.35
CA THR A 78 -3.47 11.10 18.77
C THR A 78 -2.32 11.94 19.30
N GLU A 79 -1.14 11.34 19.41
CA GLU A 79 0.12 12.01 19.74
C GLU A 79 1.17 11.60 18.71
N VAL A 80 1.68 12.56 17.94
CA VAL A 80 2.83 12.32 17.06
C VAL A 80 4.08 12.28 17.93
N VAL A 81 4.74 11.12 17.97
CA VAL A 81 5.89 10.88 18.83
C VAL A 81 7.21 10.79 18.08
N ALA A 82 7.20 10.45 16.80
CA ALA A 82 8.42 10.37 16.00
C ALA A 82 8.17 10.54 14.51
N ILE A 83 9.17 11.04 13.79
CA ILE A 83 9.20 11.16 12.34
C ILE A 83 10.56 10.66 11.84
N SER A 84 10.52 9.76 10.86
CA SER A 84 11.70 9.27 10.14
C SER A 84 11.58 9.57 8.65
N ASP A 85 12.62 10.19 8.09
CA ASP A 85 12.77 10.40 6.64
C ASP A 85 14.26 10.31 6.27
N LEU A 86 14.57 9.94 5.04
CA LEU A 86 15.94 9.96 4.55
C LEU A 86 16.50 11.40 4.54
N TYR A 87 15.64 12.39 4.31
CA TYR A 87 15.98 13.79 4.19
C TYR A 87 15.63 14.58 5.45
N GLU A 88 16.65 15.18 6.06
CA GLU A 88 16.55 15.95 7.31
C GLU A 88 15.55 17.11 7.22
N ASP A 89 15.58 17.84 6.11
CA ASP A 89 14.71 19.00 5.89
C ASP A 89 13.22 18.62 5.85
N LEU A 90 12.86 17.47 5.25
CA LEU A 90 11.50 16.95 5.23
C LEU A 90 11.05 16.50 6.62
N ALA A 91 11.92 15.79 7.34
CA ALA A 91 11.61 15.33 8.67
C ALA A 91 11.37 16.51 9.64
N LYS A 92 12.28 17.49 9.67
CA LYS A 92 12.16 18.69 10.51
C LYS A 92 10.94 19.54 10.16
N LYS A 93 10.71 19.80 8.87
CA LYS A 93 9.53 20.54 8.41
C LYS A 93 8.22 19.88 8.87
N SER A 94 8.15 18.55 8.83
CA SER A 94 6.96 17.82 9.27
C SER A 94 6.76 17.88 10.77
N VAL A 95 7.84 17.92 11.57
CA VAL A 95 7.78 18.16 13.02
C VAL A 95 7.20 19.53 13.30
N ASP A 96 7.68 20.58 12.62
CA ASP A 96 7.21 21.94 12.82
C ASP A 96 5.71 22.06 12.51
N VAL A 97 5.25 21.45 11.42
CA VAL A 97 3.83 21.40 11.04
C VAL A 97 2.99 20.69 12.12
N CYS A 98 3.46 19.55 12.64
CA CYS A 98 2.73 18.84 13.70
C CYS A 98 2.64 19.65 14.98
N ARG A 99 3.70 20.34 15.37
CA ARG A 99 3.74 21.20 16.57
C ARG A 99 2.79 22.40 16.42
N GLU A 100 2.81 23.03 15.26
CA GLU A 100 1.92 24.18 14.97
C GLU A 100 0.44 23.79 15.10
N ILE A 101 0.04 22.67 14.47
CA ILE A 101 -1.34 22.17 14.53
C ILE A 101 -1.76 21.81 15.95
N GLY A 102 -0.87 21.20 16.73
CA GLY A 102 -1.09 20.82 18.11
C GLY A 102 -1.08 22.01 19.11
N ASN A 103 -0.98 23.25 18.62
CA ASN A 103 -0.81 24.46 19.46
C ASN A 103 0.38 24.34 20.44
N GLY A 104 1.43 23.65 20.06
CA GLY A 104 2.64 23.43 20.84
C GLY A 104 2.49 22.60 22.13
N LYS A 105 1.28 22.14 22.44
CA LYS A 105 0.99 21.44 23.70
C LYS A 105 0.50 19.99 23.54
N ARG A 106 -0.08 19.68 22.37
CA ARG A 106 -0.72 18.38 22.14
C ARG A 106 0.26 17.25 21.82
N HIS A 107 1.32 17.62 21.12
CA HIS A 107 2.40 16.70 20.79
C HIS A 107 3.60 17.12 21.62
N GLY A 108 4.10 16.24 22.46
CA GLY A 108 5.29 16.45 23.27
C GLY A 108 6.54 16.64 22.42
N GLU A 109 7.67 16.18 22.89
CA GLU A 109 8.87 16.14 22.09
C GLU A 109 8.71 15.09 20.98
N ILE A 110 8.81 15.51 19.70
CA ILE A 110 8.76 14.63 18.55
C ILE A 110 10.18 14.25 18.17
N ALA A 111 10.53 12.97 18.32
CA ALA A 111 11.84 12.46 17.97
C ALA A 111 12.04 12.45 16.43
N VAL A 112 13.25 12.76 15.98
CA VAL A 112 13.56 12.89 14.53
C VAL A 112 14.70 11.97 14.15
N TYR A 113 14.46 11.15 13.12
CA TYR A 113 15.41 10.17 12.59
C TYR A 113 15.63 10.43 11.11
N TYR A 114 16.87 10.66 10.67
CA TYR A 114 17.19 10.99 9.28
C TYR A 114 18.60 10.57 8.85
N GLY A 115 18.87 10.65 7.55
CA GLY A 115 20.20 10.53 6.96
C GLY A 115 20.69 9.13 6.65
N LYS A 116 20.04 8.07 7.15
CA LYS A 116 20.34 6.68 6.80
C LYS A 116 19.06 5.90 6.49
N GLU A 117 19.18 4.94 5.58
CA GLU A 117 18.06 4.12 5.11
C GLU A 117 17.44 3.24 6.20
N ASP A 118 18.16 2.95 7.26
CA ASP A 118 17.75 2.07 8.36
C ASP A 118 17.39 2.80 9.67
N HIS A 119 17.49 4.13 9.74
CA HIS A 119 17.19 4.89 10.94
C HIS A 119 15.73 4.75 11.42
N TRP A 120 14.82 4.40 10.55
CA TRP A 120 13.46 4.05 10.93
C TRP A 120 13.37 2.82 11.85
N LYS A 121 14.33 1.89 11.77
CA LYS A 121 14.39 0.74 12.69
C LYS A 121 14.77 1.19 14.09
N LEU A 122 15.77 2.08 14.19
CA LEU A 122 16.15 2.69 15.44
C LEU A 122 14.98 3.43 16.09
N MET A 123 14.20 4.18 15.29
CA MET A 123 12.96 4.83 15.73
C MET A 123 11.97 3.82 16.33
N LEU A 124 11.76 2.68 15.68
CA LEU A 124 10.84 1.65 16.18
C LEU A 124 11.29 1.09 17.52
N ASP A 125 12.60 0.85 17.67
CA ASP A 125 13.18 0.26 18.87
C ASP A 125 13.18 1.22 20.06
N GLU A 126 13.48 2.50 19.83
CA GLU A 126 13.58 3.52 20.89
C GLU A 126 12.24 4.10 21.30
N VAL A 127 11.35 4.39 20.32
CA VAL A 127 10.10 5.13 20.55
C VAL A 127 8.93 4.19 20.87
N LYS A 128 8.91 3.00 20.29
CA LYS A 128 7.83 1.99 20.43
C LYS A 128 6.44 2.61 20.23
N PRO A 129 6.14 3.14 19.05
CA PRO A 129 4.84 3.74 18.75
C PRO A 129 3.73 2.68 18.73
N ASP A 130 2.48 3.11 18.92
CA ASP A 130 1.32 2.23 18.77
C ASP A 130 0.99 1.99 17.29
N VAL A 131 1.19 3.01 16.47
CA VAL A 131 0.90 3.02 15.01
C VAL A 131 2.02 3.67 14.24
N VAL A 132 2.36 3.09 13.09
CA VAL A 132 3.33 3.63 12.14
C VAL A 132 2.66 3.88 10.79
N PHE A 133 2.73 5.11 10.30
CA PHE A 133 2.34 5.48 8.94
C PHE A 133 3.55 5.39 8.01
N ILE A 134 3.42 4.65 6.91
CA ILE A 134 4.50 4.35 5.97
C ILE A 134 4.15 4.92 4.61
N SER A 135 4.93 5.91 4.15
CA SER A 135 4.72 6.62 2.88
C SER A 135 6.03 6.80 2.12
N THR A 136 6.78 5.74 1.95
CA THR A 136 8.08 5.68 1.30
C THR A 136 7.96 5.28 -0.18
N ASN A 137 9.03 4.80 -0.80
CA ASN A 137 8.95 4.15 -2.11
C ASN A 137 8.34 2.73 -1.98
N TRP A 138 7.78 2.24 -3.07
CA TRP A 138 7.01 0.98 -3.07
C TRP A 138 7.78 -0.25 -2.59
N ASN A 139 9.10 -0.31 -2.87
CA ASN A 139 9.92 -1.47 -2.47
C ASN A 139 10.08 -1.57 -0.95
N ASN A 140 9.92 -0.47 -0.24
CA ASN A 140 10.11 -0.38 1.21
C ASN A 140 8.79 -0.57 1.98
N HIS A 141 7.62 -0.49 1.34
CA HIS A 141 6.33 -0.60 2.02
C HIS A 141 6.19 -1.90 2.81
N ALA A 142 6.35 -3.03 2.16
CA ALA A 142 6.19 -4.33 2.82
C ALA A 142 7.26 -4.61 3.90
N PRO A 143 8.58 -4.42 3.66
CA PRO A 143 9.57 -4.60 4.71
C PRO A 143 9.34 -3.72 5.94
N MET A 144 8.99 -2.45 5.74
CA MET A 144 8.72 -1.53 6.84
C MET A 144 7.46 -1.89 7.62
N ALA A 145 6.39 -2.31 6.92
CA ALA A 145 5.16 -2.77 7.56
C ALA A 145 5.39 -4.02 8.42
N ILE A 146 6.12 -4.99 7.89
CA ILE A 146 6.44 -6.24 8.57
C ILE A 146 7.26 -5.96 9.85
N GLU A 147 8.28 -5.12 9.74
CA GLU A 147 9.12 -4.80 10.90
C GLU A 147 8.37 -3.97 11.94
N SER A 148 7.54 -3.00 11.52
CA SER A 148 6.66 -2.25 12.43
C SER A 148 5.74 -3.17 13.22
N MET A 149 5.13 -4.15 12.58
CA MET A 149 4.27 -5.12 13.27
C MET A 149 5.05 -6.02 14.23
N LYS A 150 6.27 -6.44 13.88
CA LYS A 150 7.14 -7.24 14.75
C LYS A 150 7.62 -6.44 15.97
N SER A 151 7.86 -5.14 15.84
CA SER A 151 8.22 -4.26 16.94
C SER A 151 7.04 -3.87 17.84
N GLY A 152 5.81 -4.30 17.48
CA GLY A 152 4.63 -4.13 18.32
C GLY A 152 3.70 -2.99 17.88
N ALA A 153 3.98 -2.29 16.79
CA ALA A 153 3.12 -1.26 16.24
C ALA A 153 2.10 -1.81 15.24
N HIS A 154 0.97 -1.16 15.07
CA HIS A 154 0.12 -1.31 13.89
C HIS A 154 0.77 -0.60 12.69
N ALA A 155 0.63 -1.14 11.47
CA ALA A 155 1.21 -0.57 10.27
C ALA A 155 0.13 -0.02 9.33
N PHE A 156 0.23 1.25 8.96
CA PHE A 156 -0.64 1.89 7.96
C PHE A 156 0.23 2.31 6.78
N VAL A 157 -0.05 1.74 5.61
CA VAL A 157 0.86 1.78 4.47
C VAL A 157 0.20 2.41 3.26
N GLU A 158 0.90 3.31 2.60
CA GLU A 158 0.47 3.88 1.31
C GLU A 158 0.36 2.80 0.22
N VAL A 159 -0.42 3.12 -0.80
CA VAL A 159 -0.66 2.27 -1.97
C VAL A 159 0.59 2.26 -2.89
N PRO A 160 0.97 1.07 -3.40
CA PRO A 160 0.51 -0.28 -3.09
C PRO A 160 1.15 -0.81 -1.79
N ILE A 161 0.43 -1.63 -1.05
CA ILE A 161 0.95 -2.21 0.20
C ILE A 161 2.16 -3.11 -0.02
N ALA A 162 2.25 -3.77 -1.17
CA ALA A 162 3.36 -4.61 -1.60
C ALA A 162 3.41 -4.70 -3.12
N THR A 163 4.58 -5.05 -3.67
CA THR A 163 4.82 -5.21 -5.11
C THR A 163 5.03 -6.66 -5.54
N THR A 164 5.09 -7.59 -4.60
CA THR A 164 5.23 -9.04 -4.85
C THR A 164 4.18 -9.84 -4.08
N ILE A 165 3.79 -10.98 -4.61
CA ILE A 165 2.86 -11.90 -3.93
C ILE A 165 3.46 -12.41 -2.62
N ASP A 166 4.75 -12.67 -2.60
CA ASP A 166 5.51 -13.12 -1.44
C ASP A 166 5.40 -12.12 -0.28
N ASP A 167 5.58 -10.84 -0.57
CA ASP A 167 5.47 -9.78 0.44
C ASP A 167 4.04 -9.61 0.94
N MET A 168 3.03 -9.79 0.07
CA MET A 168 1.62 -9.79 0.48
C MET A 168 1.35 -10.90 1.51
N TRP A 169 1.85 -12.12 1.26
CA TRP A 169 1.72 -13.21 2.21
C TRP A 169 2.49 -12.97 3.50
N LYS A 170 3.71 -12.44 3.43
CA LYS A 170 4.48 -12.09 4.63
C LYS A 170 3.77 -11.05 5.51
N ILE A 171 3.13 -10.04 4.90
CA ILE A 171 2.33 -9.05 5.63
C ILE A 171 1.18 -9.73 6.37
N ILE A 172 0.39 -10.56 5.67
CA ILE A 172 -0.76 -11.26 6.27
C ILE A 172 -0.30 -12.16 7.41
N ASN A 173 0.71 -12.99 7.17
CA ASN A 173 1.24 -13.91 8.17
C ASN A 173 1.81 -13.16 9.39
N THR A 174 2.49 -12.04 9.17
CA THR A 174 3.01 -11.21 10.27
C THR A 174 1.88 -10.58 11.06
N SER A 175 0.87 -10.04 10.41
CA SER A 175 -0.32 -9.47 11.06
C SER A 175 -1.03 -10.51 11.95
N GLU A 176 -1.25 -11.71 11.44
CA GLU A 176 -1.85 -12.82 12.22
C GLU A 176 -0.97 -13.25 13.40
N LYS A 177 0.35 -13.36 13.18
CA LYS A 177 1.30 -13.79 14.21
C LYS A 177 1.45 -12.76 15.34
N THR A 178 1.56 -11.48 14.98
CA THR A 178 1.79 -10.41 15.94
C THR A 178 0.53 -9.83 16.55
N ARG A 179 -0.64 -10.16 15.99
CA ARG A 179 -1.93 -9.54 16.33
C ARG A 179 -1.90 -8.02 16.16
N LYS A 180 -1.27 -7.56 15.08
CA LYS A 180 -1.22 -6.15 14.71
C LYS A 180 -1.95 -5.94 13.38
N HIS A 181 -2.75 -4.88 13.31
CA HIS A 181 -3.37 -4.49 12.06
C HIS A 181 -2.32 -4.03 11.06
N CYS A 182 -2.48 -4.44 9.81
CA CYS A 182 -1.81 -3.83 8.66
C CYS A 182 -2.89 -3.31 7.72
N MET A 183 -2.97 -2.00 7.55
CA MET A 183 -3.96 -1.33 6.72
C MET A 183 -3.29 -0.71 5.50
N MET A 184 -3.78 -1.06 4.31
CA MET A 184 -3.47 -0.28 3.11
C MET A 184 -4.34 0.98 3.10
N MET A 185 -3.71 2.14 3.01
CA MET A 185 -4.39 3.44 3.05
C MET A 185 -4.96 3.81 1.67
N GLU A 186 -5.93 3.01 1.20
CA GLU A 186 -6.64 3.29 -0.05
C GLU A 186 -7.60 4.46 0.15
N ASN A 187 -7.16 5.66 -0.19
CA ASN A 187 -7.87 6.89 0.09
C ASN A 187 -9.24 7.01 -0.61
N VAL A 188 -9.40 6.40 -1.79
CA VAL A 188 -10.66 6.46 -2.56
C VAL A 188 -11.80 5.69 -1.86
N ASN A 189 -11.48 4.76 -0.93
CA ASN A 189 -12.50 4.06 -0.16
C ASN A 189 -13.16 4.91 0.95
N TYR A 190 -12.56 6.03 1.32
CA TYR A 190 -12.91 6.75 2.56
C TYR A 190 -13.34 8.20 2.32
N GLY A 191 -13.52 8.61 1.08
CA GLY A 191 -14.11 9.89 0.74
C GLY A 191 -15.57 9.94 1.20
N ARG A 192 -16.08 11.14 1.43
CA ARG A 192 -17.46 11.34 1.90
C ARG A 192 -18.48 10.72 0.94
N ASP A 193 -18.28 10.93 -0.35
CA ASP A 193 -19.20 10.46 -1.40
C ASP A 193 -19.13 8.94 -1.54
N GLU A 194 -17.93 8.37 -1.52
CA GLU A 194 -17.72 6.93 -1.57
C GLU A 194 -18.36 6.22 -0.36
N MET A 195 -18.23 6.81 0.83
CA MET A 195 -18.88 6.28 2.04
C MET A 195 -20.40 6.42 2.00
N MET A 196 -20.93 7.48 1.37
CA MET A 196 -22.36 7.62 1.13
C MET A 196 -22.87 6.53 0.17
N TYR A 197 -22.19 6.33 -0.96
CA TYR A 197 -22.57 5.27 -1.92
C TYR A 197 -22.47 3.89 -1.29
N LEU A 198 -21.43 3.60 -0.51
CA LEU A 198 -21.31 2.35 0.23
C LEU A 198 -22.50 2.12 1.17
N ASN A 199 -22.95 3.16 1.87
CA ASN A 199 -24.13 3.06 2.74
C ASN A 199 -25.42 2.82 1.93
N MET A 200 -25.57 3.46 0.77
CA MET A 200 -26.71 3.21 -0.14
C MET A 200 -26.71 1.76 -0.64
N CYS A 201 -25.54 1.24 -1.04
CA CYS A 201 -25.40 -0.16 -1.45
C CYS A 201 -25.81 -1.12 -0.34
N ARG A 202 -25.30 -0.92 0.87
CA ARG A 202 -25.61 -1.75 2.05
C ARG A 202 -27.07 -1.71 2.45
N LYS A 203 -27.77 -0.64 2.15
CA LYS A 203 -29.22 -0.49 2.40
C LYS A 203 -30.11 -0.96 1.24
N GLY A 204 -29.51 -1.51 0.18
CA GLY A 204 -30.24 -1.97 -1.00
C GLY A 204 -30.89 -0.88 -1.84
N VAL A 205 -30.51 0.40 -1.66
CA VAL A 205 -31.12 1.53 -2.39
C VAL A 205 -30.89 1.43 -3.90
N ILE A 206 -29.74 0.86 -4.30
CA ILE A 206 -29.34 0.70 -5.71
C ILE A 206 -29.82 -0.65 -6.27
N GLY A 207 -30.23 -1.59 -5.41
CA GLY A 207 -30.57 -2.96 -5.80
C GLY A 207 -29.37 -3.88 -5.88
N ASP A 208 -29.52 -4.99 -6.60
CA ASP A 208 -28.47 -6.01 -6.77
C ASP A 208 -27.50 -5.60 -7.87
N PHE A 209 -26.22 -5.80 -7.62
CA PHE A 209 -25.16 -5.46 -8.56
C PHE A 209 -24.91 -6.62 -9.54
N LEU A 210 -24.97 -6.30 -10.82
CA LEU A 210 -24.64 -7.24 -11.91
C LEU A 210 -23.28 -6.92 -12.53
N HIS A 211 -22.86 -5.66 -12.46
CA HIS A 211 -21.67 -5.15 -13.10
C HIS A 211 -21.19 -3.88 -12.41
N ALA A 212 -19.89 -3.65 -12.42
CA ALA A 212 -19.31 -2.39 -12.00
C ALA A 212 -18.07 -2.05 -12.85
N GLU A 213 -17.88 -0.77 -13.09
CA GLU A 213 -16.72 -0.22 -13.78
C GLU A 213 -16.03 0.82 -12.92
N ALA A 214 -14.70 0.85 -12.98
CA ALA A 214 -13.91 1.88 -12.32
C ALA A 214 -12.63 2.14 -13.09
N ALA A 215 -12.12 3.37 -13.03
CA ALA A 215 -10.89 3.74 -13.70
C ALA A 215 -10.05 4.66 -12.82
N TYR A 216 -8.73 4.49 -12.87
CA TYR A 216 -7.75 5.45 -12.40
C TYR A 216 -7.03 6.02 -13.62
N ILE A 217 -7.28 7.28 -13.92
CA ILE A 217 -6.70 7.98 -15.07
C ILE A 217 -6.00 9.22 -14.55
N HIS A 218 -4.67 9.28 -14.69
CA HIS A 218 -3.89 10.36 -14.11
C HIS A 218 -2.68 10.71 -14.98
N GLU A 219 -2.52 12.00 -15.26
CA GLU A 219 -1.30 12.54 -15.87
C GLU A 219 -0.18 12.61 -14.83
N LEU A 220 0.85 11.80 -15.00
CA LEU A 220 1.96 11.70 -14.04
C LEU A 220 3.34 11.91 -14.69
N ARG A 221 3.41 12.28 -15.96
CA ARG A 221 4.69 12.48 -16.67
C ARG A 221 5.50 13.63 -16.12
N PHE A 222 4.85 14.67 -15.59
CA PHE A 222 5.50 15.80 -14.92
C PHE A 222 6.40 15.36 -13.74
N GLN A 223 6.09 14.23 -13.10
CA GLN A 223 6.94 13.71 -12.02
C GLN A 223 8.35 13.33 -12.50
N MET A 224 8.57 13.13 -13.79
CA MET A 224 9.90 12.86 -14.36
C MET A 224 10.88 14.04 -14.15
N GLU A 225 10.39 15.23 -13.82
CA GLU A 225 11.19 16.39 -13.42
C GLU A 225 11.91 16.18 -12.08
N GLU A 226 11.35 15.36 -11.22
CA GLU A 226 11.95 14.97 -9.93
C GLU A 226 13.00 13.88 -10.14
N GLN A 227 14.20 14.27 -10.61
CA GLN A 227 15.22 13.33 -11.10
C GLN A 227 16.00 12.62 -9.97
N GLU A 228 16.38 13.35 -8.93
CA GLU A 228 17.26 12.86 -7.85
C GLU A 228 16.51 12.67 -6.54
N ARG A 229 15.46 13.43 -6.33
CA ARG A 229 14.65 13.44 -5.13
C ARG A 229 13.18 13.63 -5.49
N GLY A 230 12.29 13.12 -4.65
CA GLY A 230 10.84 13.16 -4.87
C GLY A 230 10.30 11.87 -5.48
N THR A 231 8.99 11.86 -5.72
CA THR A 231 8.28 10.66 -6.18
C THR A 231 8.77 10.19 -7.56
N GLY A 232 9.06 11.11 -8.46
CA GLY A 232 9.49 10.81 -9.82
C GLY A 232 10.84 10.12 -9.91
N SER A 233 11.75 10.41 -8.97
CA SER A 233 13.09 9.84 -8.95
C SER A 233 13.12 8.31 -8.88
N TRP A 234 12.20 7.71 -8.16
CA TRP A 234 12.09 6.25 -8.03
C TRP A 234 10.93 5.67 -8.86
N ARG A 235 9.78 6.37 -8.96
CA ARG A 235 8.60 5.89 -9.65
C ARG A 235 8.81 5.75 -11.16
N THR A 236 9.60 6.64 -11.77
CA THR A 236 9.96 6.55 -13.20
C THR A 236 10.65 5.22 -13.52
N HIS A 237 11.51 4.73 -12.63
CA HIS A 237 12.12 3.41 -12.77
C HIS A 237 11.11 2.26 -12.63
N GLN A 238 10.06 2.41 -11.82
CA GLN A 238 9.01 1.40 -11.72
C GLN A 238 8.22 1.28 -13.04
N TYR A 239 7.99 2.38 -13.73
CA TYR A 239 7.36 2.37 -15.06
C TYR A 239 8.22 1.67 -16.13
N ALA A 240 9.52 1.65 -15.97
CA ALA A 240 10.41 0.91 -16.84
C ALA A 240 10.42 -0.60 -16.53
N LYS A 241 10.25 -0.99 -15.28
CA LYS A 241 10.35 -2.39 -14.84
C LYS A 241 9.04 -3.17 -14.95
N GLY A 242 7.94 -2.58 -14.52
CA GLY A 242 6.64 -3.22 -14.39
C GLY A 242 5.81 -3.22 -15.67
N ARG A 243 4.87 -4.14 -15.74
CA ARG A 243 3.77 -4.15 -16.73
C ARG A 243 2.47 -4.23 -15.97
N GLY A 244 1.38 -3.75 -16.57
CA GLY A 244 0.04 -3.84 -16.00
C GLY A 244 -0.42 -2.57 -15.30
N ASN A 245 -1.48 -2.69 -14.52
CA ASN A 245 -2.09 -1.57 -13.82
C ASN A 245 -1.27 -1.18 -12.58
N LEU A 246 -0.91 0.10 -12.46
CA LEU A 246 -0.09 0.59 -11.34
C LEU A 246 -0.91 0.81 -10.05
N TYR A 247 -2.16 1.25 -10.20
CA TYR A 247 -3.06 1.59 -9.11
C TYR A 247 -4.45 0.99 -9.29
N PRO A 248 -4.56 -0.34 -9.43
CA PRO A 248 -5.87 -0.97 -9.61
C PRO A 248 -6.78 -0.74 -8.41
N THR A 249 -6.20 -0.55 -7.24
CA THR A 249 -6.91 -0.39 -5.96
C THR A 249 -7.78 0.87 -5.91
N HIS A 250 -7.41 1.94 -6.60
CA HIS A 250 -8.22 3.18 -6.64
C HIS A 250 -9.58 2.97 -7.31
N GLY A 251 -9.69 2.04 -8.24
CA GLY A 251 -10.97 1.64 -8.81
C GLY A 251 -11.54 0.39 -8.15
N LEU A 252 -10.72 -0.65 -8.01
CA LEU A 252 -11.17 -1.94 -7.48
C LEU A 252 -11.55 -1.88 -6.00
N GLY A 253 -10.92 -1.01 -5.21
CA GLY A 253 -11.21 -0.87 -3.78
C GLY A 253 -12.67 -0.49 -3.52
N PRO A 254 -13.18 0.66 -4.03
CA PRO A 254 -14.59 1.01 -3.90
C PRO A 254 -15.53 -0.04 -4.46
N VAL A 255 -15.27 -0.55 -5.67
CA VAL A 255 -16.09 -1.59 -6.30
C VAL A 255 -16.19 -2.85 -5.44
N ALA A 256 -15.05 -3.32 -4.90
CA ALA A 256 -15.03 -4.49 -4.04
C ALA A 256 -15.84 -4.28 -2.76
N GLN A 257 -15.88 -3.06 -2.22
CA GLN A 257 -16.71 -2.74 -1.06
C GLN A 257 -18.20 -2.66 -1.41
N TYR A 258 -18.56 -2.03 -2.53
CA TYR A 258 -19.96 -1.88 -2.97
C TYR A 258 -20.59 -3.24 -3.28
N MET A 259 -19.86 -4.11 -3.96
CA MET A 259 -20.28 -5.46 -4.32
C MET A 259 -20.01 -6.51 -3.22
N ASN A 260 -19.45 -6.10 -2.07
CA ASN A 260 -19.10 -6.99 -0.95
C ASN A 260 -18.16 -8.16 -1.35
N LEU A 261 -17.25 -7.94 -2.31
CA LEU A 261 -16.32 -8.95 -2.80
C LEU A 261 -15.29 -9.35 -1.75
N ALA A 262 -14.93 -10.63 -1.74
CA ALA A 262 -13.95 -11.25 -0.83
C ALA A 262 -14.29 -11.12 0.67
N ARG A 263 -15.53 -10.71 0.99
CA ARG A 263 -16.04 -10.59 2.38
C ARG A 263 -17.26 -11.46 2.66
N SER A 264 -17.80 -12.07 1.62
CA SER A 264 -18.95 -12.95 1.64
C SER A 264 -18.67 -14.20 0.81
N GLU A 265 -19.72 -14.78 0.24
CA GLU A 265 -19.61 -15.92 -0.68
C GLU A 265 -19.04 -15.52 -2.04
N ASP A 266 -19.19 -14.27 -2.45
CA ASP A 266 -18.65 -13.76 -3.71
C ASP A 266 -17.16 -13.42 -3.60
N ASN A 267 -16.38 -13.92 -4.55
CA ASN A 267 -14.93 -13.79 -4.60
C ASN A 267 -14.45 -13.54 -6.02
N PHE A 268 -13.22 -13.06 -6.15
CA PHE A 268 -12.52 -12.97 -7.42
C PHE A 268 -12.28 -14.38 -7.98
N ASN A 269 -12.75 -14.62 -9.20
CA ASN A 269 -12.64 -15.91 -9.87
C ASN A 269 -11.52 -15.90 -10.91
N SER A 270 -11.57 -14.96 -11.86
CA SER A 270 -10.55 -14.87 -12.92
C SER A 270 -10.32 -13.42 -13.33
N LEU A 271 -9.14 -13.15 -13.88
CA LEU A 271 -8.73 -11.84 -14.36
C LEU A 271 -8.05 -11.97 -15.72
N ILE A 272 -8.45 -11.09 -16.65
CA ILE A 272 -7.78 -10.87 -17.93
C ILE A 272 -7.36 -9.41 -17.98
N SER A 273 -6.12 -9.13 -18.39
CA SER A 273 -5.59 -7.77 -18.43
C SER A 273 -4.79 -7.51 -19.69
N TYR A 274 -5.00 -6.36 -20.29
CA TYR A 274 -4.32 -5.90 -21.50
C TYR A 274 -3.69 -4.53 -21.26
N SER A 275 -2.46 -4.37 -21.74
CA SER A 275 -1.76 -3.08 -21.72
C SER A 275 -1.47 -2.62 -23.15
N THR A 276 -1.60 -1.33 -23.39
CA THR A 276 -1.11 -0.69 -24.62
C THR A 276 0.43 -0.63 -24.62
N PRO A 277 1.06 -0.30 -25.75
CA PRO A 277 2.46 0.11 -25.74
C PRO A 277 2.72 1.30 -24.81
N ALA A 278 3.95 1.42 -24.31
CA ALA A 278 4.40 2.51 -23.45
C ALA A 278 5.03 3.62 -24.29
N LEU A 279 4.23 4.46 -24.91
CA LEU A 279 4.69 5.53 -25.80
C LEU A 279 4.80 6.89 -25.11
N GLY A 280 3.82 7.24 -24.27
CA GLY A 280 3.67 8.58 -23.72
C GLY A 280 4.88 9.04 -22.90
N ARG A 281 5.43 8.19 -22.01
CA ARG A 281 6.63 8.52 -21.22
C ARG A 281 7.89 8.61 -22.09
N LYS A 282 8.03 7.73 -23.06
CA LYS A 282 9.16 7.76 -24.00
C LYS A 282 9.17 9.04 -24.83
N LEU A 283 8.03 9.42 -25.38
CA LEU A 283 7.88 10.66 -26.12
C LEU A 283 8.11 11.90 -25.24
N TYR A 284 7.60 11.88 -24.02
CA TYR A 284 7.83 12.95 -23.05
C TYR A 284 9.34 13.09 -22.73
N ALA A 285 10.01 11.98 -22.46
CA ALA A 285 11.45 11.98 -22.21
C ALA A 285 12.25 12.52 -23.41
N ASN A 286 11.97 12.05 -24.61
CA ASN A 286 12.63 12.51 -25.83
C ASN A 286 12.42 14.01 -26.10
N LYS A 287 11.25 14.55 -25.75
CA LYS A 287 10.93 15.96 -25.94
C LYS A 287 11.57 16.88 -24.91
N ASN A 288 11.66 16.46 -23.66
CA ASN A 288 12.00 17.35 -22.55
C ASN A 288 13.43 17.16 -22.01
N TYR A 289 14.15 16.11 -22.42
CA TYR A 289 15.50 15.81 -21.93
C TYR A 289 16.48 15.56 -23.07
N PRO A 290 17.78 15.85 -22.88
CA PRO A 290 18.83 15.51 -23.86
C PRO A 290 18.85 14.02 -24.21
N ALA A 291 19.29 13.68 -25.42
CA ALA A 291 19.29 12.31 -25.93
C ALA A 291 20.02 11.30 -25.00
N ASN A 292 21.08 11.73 -24.32
CA ASN A 292 21.89 10.94 -23.39
C ASN A 292 21.33 10.94 -21.96
N HIS A 293 20.19 11.57 -21.69
CA HIS A 293 19.61 11.63 -20.35
C HIS A 293 19.13 10.25 -19.89
N LYS A 294 19.24 10.00 -18.57
CA LYS A 294 18.85 8.71 -17.95
C LYS A 294 17.43 8.26 -18.32
N TRP A 295 16.47 9.18 -18.43
CA TRP A 295 15.09 8.85 -18.82
C TRP A 295 14.97 8.42 -20.27
N ASN A 296 15.83 8.89 -21.17
CA ASN A 296 15.85 8.46 -22.56
C ASN A 296 16.47 7.07 -22.75
N ASN A 297 17.26 6.61 -21.78
CA ASN A 297 17.90 5.30 -21.80
C ASN A 297 17.03 4.18 -21.19
N LEU A 298 15.85 4.52 -20.65
CA LEU A 298 14.94 3.53 -20.08
C LEU A 298 14.08 2.87 -21.16
N ASP A 299 13.90 1.56 -21.02
CA ASP A 299 12.92 0.76 -21.75
C ASP A 299 11.62 0.72 -20.95
N TYR A 300 10.67 1.63 -21.25
CA TYR A 300 9.41 1.73 -20.57
C TYR A 300 8.50 0.55 -20.95
N LYS A 301 8.18 -0.30 -19.97
CA LYS A 301 7.34 -1.50 -20.15
C LYS A 301 5.91 -1.32 -19.70
N ASN A 302 5.67 -0.35 -18.80
CA ASN A 302 4.33 -0.06 -18.33
C ASN A 302 3.56 0.73 -19.40
N GLY A 303 2.55 0.09 -19.99
CA GLY A 303 1.73 0.68 -21.05
C GLY A 303 1.03 1.97 -20.61
N ASP A 304 0.70 2.82 -21.57
CA ASP A 304 0.02 4.09 -21.31
C ASP A 304 -1.40 3.88 -20.76
N LEU A 305 -2.06 2.81 -21.18
CA LEU A 305 -3.35 2.35 -20.66
C LEU A 305 -3.26 0.87 -20.31
N ASN A 306 -3.96 0.49 -19.25
CA ASN A 306 -4.19 -0.90 -18.89
C ASN A 306 -5.67 -1.10 -18.58
N THR A 307 -6.27 -2.10 -19.20
CA THR A 307 -7.66 -2.49 -18.98
C THR A 307 -7.69 -3.91 -18.43
N SER A 308 -8.44 -4.11 -17.36
CA SER A 308 -8.62 -5.41 -16.74
C SER A 308 -10.10 -5.76 -16.67
N ILE A 309 -10.44 -7.00 -16.98
CA ILE A 309 -11.76 -7.58 -16.78
C ILE A 309 -11.63 -8.64 -15.70
N ILE A 310 -12.44 -8.50 -14.66
CA ILE A 310 -12.44 -9.40 -13.52
C ILE A 310 -13.81 -10.07 -13.44
N LYS A 311 -13.82 -11.40 -13.44
CA LYS A 311 -15.00 -12.20 -13.18
C LYS A 311 -15.03 -12.55 -11.70
N THR A 312 -16.19 -12.37 -11.08
CA THR A 312 -16.51 -12.86 -9.74
C THR A 312 -17.35 -14.13 -9.79
N ASN A 313 -17.64 -14.75 -8.68
CA ASN A 313 -18.48 -15.97 -8.60
C ASN A 313 -19.95 -15.65 -8.86
#